data_af1a4c7f457fa1b5cbeae2c094eb5a2c
#
_entry.id   af1a4c7f457fa1b5cbeae2c094eb5a2c
#
_cell.length_a   1.000
_cell.length_b   1.000
_cell.length_c   1.000
_cell.angle_alpha   90.00
_cell.angle_beta   90.00
_cell.angle_gamma   90.00
#
_symmetry.space_group_name_H-M   'P 1'
#
loop_
_entity.id
_entity.type
_entity.pdbx_description
1 polymer ?
#
loop_
_entity_poly.entity_id
_entity_poly.type
_entity_poly.pdbx_seq_one_letter_code
_entity_poly.pdbx_strand_id
1 'polypeptide(L)'
;MRGCEVISTKTSRVGLLAGALFFCLSFGPATARAANQQLGAMQSQIKEQQQTIKLSKQELAKLNTQLKVDEQAISAAAAKLEQTKQQLRENQQKLVGLQQDKLDLEQQASHQKQLLAKQAESAFTAGNHDYLKLLLNQQDPAKLSRSLDYYDYLNKARIEAIEALRATRTKLAKNQQATKETESRLQSLLSEQQQHHQSLLASQQSRAKVRNQLQQSVQDDEQKLSKLVKAEKTLKARLEELRRQREEQERRERAERERLAKLKAEQERQRKLAEQRRAEQQRLAAQQNKAAQQQQPAEEVASSKPERGSGISSAGYYSGLKTNGSLRWPVQGPILIAYGSPRTAELKWKGTLIGASEGTQVKAVEPGQVVYADWLDGFGMLLVIDHGRGYMSLYGHNQSLLRQVGQNVEQGEPVALVGDSGGQDRPGLYFEIRYQGEAINPTKWLAKR
;
A
#
# COMPACT_ATOMS: atom_id res chain seq x y z
N MET A 1 34.24 23.52 41.14
CA MET A 1 33.32 23.85 42.25
C MET A 1 32.14 22.91 42.12
N ARG A 2 32.16 21.86 42.94
CA ARG A 2 31.23 21.52 44.06
C ARG A 2 29.80 21.29 43.52
N GLY A 3 29.13 20.16 43.74
CA GLY A 3 29.28 19.04 44.65
C GLY A 3 28.35 17.91 44.26
N CYS A 4 28.78 16.80 44.52
CA CYS A 4 28.34 15.54 45.01
C CYS A 4 27.15 15.58 45.99
N GLU A 5 26.29 14.55 45.84
CA GLU A 5 25.64 13.80 46.93
C GLU A 5 24.80 12.70 46.28
N VAL A 6 25.09 11.47 46.28
CA VAL A 6 25.33 10.33 47.20
C VAL A 6 24.19 10.12 48.20
N ILE A 7 23.85 8.82 48.36
CA ILE A 7 23.09 8.15 49.43
C ILE A 7 21.65 7.79 49.03
N SER A 8 21.14 6.57 49.18
CA SER A 8 21.50 5.48 50.09
C SER A 8 20.68 4.23 49.78
N THR A 9 21.34 3.13 49.83
CA THR A 9 20.80 1.75 49.89
C THR A 9 20.02 1.53 51.18
N LYS A 10 18.89 0.81 51.12
CA LYS A 10 18.41 0.05 52.28
C LYS A 10 17.95 -1.34 51.88
N THR A 11 18.81 -2.27 52.16
CA THR A 11 18.52 -3.70 52.39
C THR A 11 17.74 -3.88 53.68
N SER A 12 16.73 -4.71 53.70
CA SER A 12 16.19 -5.31 54.91
C SER A 12 15.55 -6.66 54.60
N ARG A 13 16.25 -7.70 54.81
CA ARG A 13 16.17 -8.81 55.75
C ARG A 13 14.88 -9.62 55.76
N VAL A 14 15.09 -10.81 55.28
CA VAL A 14 14.41 -12.09 55.48
C VAL A 14 14.04 -12.28 56.98
N GLY A 15 12.78 -12.66 57.20
CA GLY A 15 12.29 -13.18 58.47
C GLY A 15 11.38 -14.38 58.21
N LEU A 16 11.99 -15.57 58.33
CA LEU A 16 11.30 -16.86 58.42
C LEU A 16 10.58 -16.91 59.77
N LEU A 17 9.26 -17.13 59.76
CA LEU A 17 8.53 -17.62 60.95
C LEU A 17 7.49 -18.65 60.47
N ALA A 18 7.84 -19.90 60.69
CA ALA A 18 6.92 -21.02 60.67
C ALA A 18 5.94 -20.89 61.83
N GLY A 19 4.66 -20.73 61.55
CA GLY A 19 3.58 -20.74 62.49
C GLY A 19 2.45 -21.58 61.92
N ALA A 20 2.41 -22.87 62.29
CA ALA A 20 1.27 -23.74 62.05
C ALA A 20 0.14 -23.23 62.93
N LEU A 21 -0.89 -22.65 62.28
CA LEU A 21 -2.17 -22.37 62.94
C LEU A 21 -3.25 -23.11 62.17
N PHE A 22 -3.74 -24.11 62.83
CA PHE A 22 -4.98 -24.82 62.56
C PHE A 22 -6.12 -23.81 62.59
N PHE A 23 -6.54 -23.37 61.41
CA PHE A 23 -7.73 -22.49 61.28
C PHE A 23 -8.90 -23.32 60.80
N CYS A 24 -9.77 -23.65 61.74
CA CYS A 24 -11.10 -24.22 61.49
C CYS A 24 -11.82 -23.33 60.49
N LEU A 25 -12.11 -23.89 59.32
CA LEU A 25 -12.92 -23.25 58.28
C LEU A 25 -14.39 -23.17 58.72
N SER A 26 -14.77 -22.07 59.33
CA SER A 26 -16.15 -21.60 59.32
C SER A 26 -16.40 -20.92 57.97
N PHE A 27 -16.78 -21.64 56.96
CA PHE A 27 -17.28 -21.12 55.67
C PHE A 27 -18.65 -20.45 55.91
N GLY A 28 -18.64 -19.20 56.32
CA GLY A 28 -19.85 -18.40 56.47
C GLY A 28 -20.25 -17.73 55.12
N PRO A 29 -21.46 -17.15 55.03
CA PRO A 29 -21.99 -16.50 53.83
C PRO A 29 -21.19 -15.28 53.33
N ALA A 30 -20.15 -14.88 54.08
CA ALA A 30 -19.24 -13.78 53.74
C ALA A 30 -18.33 -14.07 52.51
N THR A 31 -17.97 -15.35 52.28
CA THR A 31 -17.06 -15.69 51.17
C THR A 31 -17.80 -15.70 49.82
N ALA A 32 -19.09 -15.98 49.77
CA ALA A 32 -19.90 -15.88 48.56
C ALA A 32 -20.15 -14.41 48.14
N ARG A 33 -20.26 -13.50 49.12
CA ARG A 33 -20.36 -12.06 48.85
C ARG A 33 -19.08 -11.49 48.31
N ALA A 34 -17.92 -11.86 48.86
CA ALA A 34 -16.60 -11.42 48.39
C ALA A 34 -16.31 -11.92 46.95
N ALA A 35 -16.66 -13.18 46.62
CA ALA A 35 -16.51 -13.73 45.28
C ALA A 35 -17.42 -13.02 44.25
N ASN A 36 -18.66 -12.69 44.59
CA ASN A 36 -19.56 -11.92 43.73
C ASN A 36 -19.09 -10.47 43.56
N GLN A 37 -18.49 -9.86 44.56
CA GLN A 37 -17.93 -8.52 44.47
C GLN A 37 -16.67 -8.48 43.59
N GLN A 38 -15.81 -9.50 43.66
CA GLN A 38 -14.68 -9.68 42.74
C GLN A 38 -15.12 -9.94 41.31
N LEU A 39 -16.20 -10.69 41.12
CA LEU A 39 -16.81 -10.92 39.82
C LEU A 39 -17.32 -9.64 39.18
N GLY A 40 -18.03 -8.80 39.94
CA GLY A 40 -18.53 -7.49 39.50
C GLY A 40 -17.39 -6.53 39.13
N ALA A 41 -16.34 -6.49 39.95
CA ALA A 41 -15.15 -5.68 39.66
C ALA A 41 -14.43 -6.14 38.37
N MET A 42 -14.32 -7.45 38.15
CA MET A 42 -13.70 -8.00 36.96
C MET A 42 -14.54 -7.80 35.68
N GLN A 43 -15.85 -7.86 35.79
CA GLN A 43 -16.76 -7.52 34.69
C GLN A 43 -16.72 -6.04 34.34
N SER A 44 -16.57 -5.13 35.32
CA SER A 44 -16.39 -3.71 35.05
C SER A 44 -15.07 -3.44 34.36
N GLN A 45 -13.96 -4.09 34.75
CA GLN A 45 -12.66 -3.99 34.08
C GLN A 45 -12.70 -4.50 32.64
N ILE A 46 -13.40 -5.62 32.38
CA ILE A 46 -13.58 -6.14 31.02
C ILE A 46 -14.35 -5.12 30.16
N LYS A 47 -15.41 -4.52 30.70
CA LYS A 47 -16.19 -3.52 29.99
C LYS A 47 -15.41 -2.25 29.69
N GLU A 48 -14.59 -1.80 30.62
CA GLU A 48 -13.69 -0.65 30.45
C GLU A 48 -12.62 -0.93 29.39
N GLN A 49 -12.02 -2.12 29.40
CA GLN A 49 -11.05 -2.51 28.38
C GLN A 49 -11.71 -2.69 26.99
N GLN A 50 -12.93 -3.18 26.92
CA GLN A 50 -13.70 -3.22 25.65
C GLN A 50 -13.98 -1.82 25.10
N GLN A 51 -14.27 -0.85 25.97
CA GLN A 51 -14.42 0.55 25.54
C GLN A 51 -13.09 1.12 25.04
N THR A 52 -11.98 0.83 25.72
CA THR A 52 -10.65 1.25 25.28
C THR A 52 -10.30 0.69 23.90
N ILE A 53 -10.55 -0.60 23.67
CA ILE A 53 -10.35 -1.22 22.35
C ILE A 53 -11.22 -0.57 21.28
N LYS A 54 -12.45 -0.20 21.60
CA LYS A 54 -13.34 0.51 20.67
C LYS A 54 -12.77 1.88 20.30
N LEU A 55 -12.22 2.61 21.26
CA LEU A 55 -11.56 3.91 21.03
C LEU A 55 -10.28 3.75 20.19
N SER A 56 -9.43 2.77 20.51
CA SER A 56 -8.24 2.46 19.72
C SER A 56 -8.59 2.09 18.27
N LYS A 57 -9.67 1.32 18.05
CA LYS A 57 -10.15 1.03 16.68
C LYS A 57 -10.59 2.29 15.92
N GLN A 58 -11.20 3.25 16.59
CA GLN A 58 -11.56 4.53 15.97
C GLN A 58 -10.31 5.36 15.62
N GLU A 59 -9.31 5.33 16.49
CA GLU A 59 -8.03 5.98 16.24
C GLU A 59 -7.25 5.32 15.09
N LEU A 60 -7.22 4.00 15.04
CA LEU A 60 -6.70 3.23 13.90
C LEU A 60 -7.37 3.60 12.57
N ALA A 61 -8.69 3.77 12.57
CA ALA A 61 -9.41 4.20 11.38
C ALA A 61 -9.02 5.61 10.92
N LYS A 62 -8.79 6.54 11.86
CA LYS A 62 -8.29 7.90 11.56
C LYS A 62 -6.86 7.85 11.01
N LEU A 63 -5.97 7.08 11.64
CA LEU A 63 -4.59 6.90 11.17
C LEU A 63 -4.52 6.26 9.78
N ASN A 64 -5.38 5.29 9.48
CA ASN A 64 -5.51 4.71 8.14
C ASN A 64 -5.98 5.73 7.10
N THR A 65 -6.90 6.61 7.47
CA THR A 65 -7.33 7.68 6.57
C THR A 65 -6.20 8.67 6.32
N GLN A 66 -5.43 9.02 7.35
CA GLN A 66 -4.25 9.89 7.22
C GLN A 66 -3.17 9.23 6.34
N LEU A 67 -2.90 7.95 6.55
CA LEU A 67 -1.97 7.19 5.73
C LEU A 67 -2.35 7.19 4.25
N LYS A 68 -3.64 7.01 3.94
CA LYS A 68 -4.16 7.13 2.57
C LYS A 68 -3.87 8.50 1.97
N VAL A 69 -4.16 9.59 2.70
CA VAL A 69 -3.90 10.97 2.24
C VAL A 69 -2.41 11.19 1.99
N ASP A 70 -1.55 10.75 2.90
CA ASP A 70 -0.11 10.90 2.77
C ASP A 70 0.44 10.09 1.59
N GLU A 71 -0.06 8.86 1.36
CA GLU A 71 0.33 8.03 0.21
C GLU A 71 -0.14 8.63 -1.12
N GLN A 72 -1.33 9.23 -1.17
CA GLN A 72 -1.80 9.96 -2.35
C GLN A 72 -0.96 11.21 -2.62
N ALA A 73 -0.54 11.95 -1.57
CA ALA A 73 0.35 13.10 -1.70
C ALA A 73 1.74 12.69 -2.21
N ILE A 74 2.31 11.59 -1.70
CA ILE A 74 3.55 11.00 -2.18
C ILE A 74 3.43 10.62 -3.65
N SER A 75 2.34 9.96 -4.04
CA SER A 75 2.07 9.56 -5.41
C SER A 75 2.03 10.77 -6.37
N ALA A 76 1.31 11.82 -5.99
CA ALA A 76 1.22 13.04 -6.78
C ALA A 76 2.59 13.76 -6.92
N ALA A 77 3.35 13.86 -5.84
CA ALA A 77 4.68 14.47 -5.85
C ALA A 77 5.67 13.65 -6.70
N ALA A 78 5.66 12.33 -6.61
CA ALA A 78 6.51 11.44 -7.39
C ALA A 78 6.17 11.51 -8.89
N ALA A 79 4.88 11.55 -9.25
CA ALA A 79 4.44 11.72 -10.63
C ALA A 79 4.92 13.05 -11.24
N LYS A 80 4.78 14.16 -10.50
CA LYS A 80 5.29 15.47 -10.93
C LYS A 80 6.80 15.47 -11.09
N LEU A 81 7.52 14.84 -10.17
CA LEU A 81 8.97 14.73 -10.25
C LEU A 81 9.40 13.97 -11.51
N GLU A 82 8.74 12.85 -11.84
CA GLU A 82 9.06 12.10 -13.05
C GLU A 82 8.74 12.88 -14.33
N GLN A 83 7.61 13.57 -14.37
CA GLN A 83 7.26 14.48 -15.48
C GLN A 83 8.32 15.58 -15.67
N THR A 84 8.76 16.22 -14.58
CA THR A 84 9.79 17.27 -14.64
C THR A 84 11.13 16.71 -15.12
N LYS A 85 11.51 15.48 -14.68
CA LYS A 85 12.71 14.79 -15.19
C LYS A 85 12.64 14.51 -16.69
N GLN A 86 11.47 14.12 -17.19
CA GLN A 86 11.29 13.92 -18.63
C GLN A 86 11.44 15.23 -19.40
N GLN A 87 10.80 16.31 -18.97
CA GLN A 87 10.93 17.64 -19.57
C GLN A 87 12.37 18.14 -19.54
N LEU A 88 13.10 17.87 -18.46
CA LEU A 88 14.54 18.18 -18.38
C LEU A 88 15.34 17.49 -19.48
N ARG A 89 15.14 16.18 -19.66
CA ARG A 89 15.82 15.40 -20.71
C ARG A 89 15.52 15.95 -22.11
N GLU A 90 14.25 16.24 -22.39
CA GLU A 90 13.81 16.79 -23.68
C GLU A 90 14.44 18.17 -23.95
N ASN A 91 14.43 19.06 -22.96
CA ASN A 91 15.03 20.39 -23.10
C ASN A 91 16.57 20.34 -23.19
N GLN A 92 17.22 19.39 -22.51
CA GLN A 92 18.66 19.17 -22.66
C GLN A 92 19.03 18.72 -24.08
N GLN A 93 18.26 17.78 -24.66
CA GLN A 93 18.45 17.35 -26.04
C GLN A 93 18.23 18.48 -27.03
N LYS A 94 17.19 19.29 -26.81
CA LYS A 94 16.93 20.50 -27.63
C LYS A 94 18.06 21.50 -27.55
N LEU A 95 18.64 21.72 -26.37
CA LEU A 95 19.77 22.64 -26.19
C LEU A 95 21.00 22.17 -26.99
N VAL A 96 21.30 20.83 -26.94
CA VAL A 96 22.40 20.26 -27.73
C VAL A 96 22.17 20.48 -29.23
N GLY A 97 20.95 20.25 -29.73
CA GLY A 97 20.59 20.54 -31.13
C GLY A 97 20.78 21.98 -31.50
N LEU A 98 20.29 22.93 -30.67
CA LEU A 98 20.46 24.39 -30.91
C LEU A 98 21.93 24.82 -30.91
N GLN A 99 22.78 24.21 -30.07
CA GLN A 99 24.21 24.47 -30.04
C GLN A 99 24.89 23.96 -31.33
N GLN A 100 24.50 22.81 -31.86
CA GLN A 100 25.03 22.34 -33.14
C GLN A 100 24.57 23.21 -34.29
N ASP A 101 23.26 23.54 -34.35
CA ASP A 101 22.74 24.48 -35.40
C ASP A 101 23.42 25.83 -35.37
N LYS A 102 23.77 26.35 -34.17
CA LYS A 102 24.51 27.58 -34.02
C LYS A 102 25.89 27.50 -34.67
N LEU A 103 26.63 26.41 -34.41
CA LEU A 103 27.97 26.24 -35.01
C LEU A 103 27.90 26.17 -36.54
N ASP A 104 26.92 25.43 -37.08
CA ASP A 104 26.73 25.31 -38.52
C ASP A 104 26.37 26.66 -39.16
N LEU A 105 25.45 27.43 -38.53
CA LEU A 105 25.08 28.76 -38.98
C LEU A 105 26.25 29.79 -38.92
N GLU A 106 27.06 29.70 -37.86
CA GLU A 106 28.27 30.55 -37.73
C GLU A 106 29.31 30.23 -38.82
N GLN A 107 29.53 28.95 -39.13
CA GLN A 107 30.40 28.54 -40.23
C GLN A 107 29.87 29.01 -41.58
N GLN A 108 28.55 28.82 -41.84
CA GLN A 108 27.92 29.34 -43.06
C GLN A 108 28.06 30.86 -43.21
N ALA A 109 27.75 31.58 -42.14
CA ALA A 109 27.88 33.05 -42.15
C ALA A 109 29.33 33.49 -42.38
N SER A 110 30.31 32.80 -41.78
CA SER A 110 31.74 33.09 -41.98
C SER A 110 32.16 32.84 -43.44
N HIS A 111 31.78 31.70 -44.00
CA HIS A 111 32.06 31.38 -45.41
C HIS A 111 31.41 32.36 -46.38
N GLN A 112 30.13 32.71 -46.18
CA GLN A 112 29.41 33.72 -46.99
C GLN A 112 30.07 35.10 -46.89
N LYS A 113 30.49 35.49 -45.68
CA LYS A 113 31.22 36.74 -45.45
C LYS A 113 32.57 36.79 -46.19
N GLN A 114 33.35 35.67 -46.14
CA GLN A 114 34.61 35.58 -46.85
C GLN A 114 34.44 35.67 -48.37
N LEU A 115 33.39 34.99 -48.92
CA LEU A 115 33.08 35.04 -50.34
C LEU A 115 32.74 36.45 -50.77
N LEU A 116 31.85 37.15 -50.00
CA LEU A 116 31.51 38.53 -50.27
C LEU A 116 32.71 39.48 -50.16
N ALA A 117 33.62 39.25 -49.18
CA ALA A 117 34.84 40.05 -49.04
C ALA A 117 35.74 39.91 -50.27
N LYS A 118 35.96 38.67 -50.78
CA LYS A 118 36.72 38.44 -52.01
C LYS A 118 36.06 39.10 -53.24
N GLN A 119 34.73 39.03 -53.34
CA GLN A 119 34.00 39.73 -54.41
C GLN A 119 34.12 41.26 -54.33
N ALA A 120 34.09 41.79 -53.10
CA ALA A 120 34.25 43.24 -52.89
C ALA A 120 35.68 43.67 -53.19
N GLU A 121 36.72 42.94 -52.79
CA GLU A 121 38.12 43.17 -53.09
C GLU A 121 38.36 43.11 -54.60
N SER A 122 37.85 42.11 -55.31
CA SER A 122 37.93 42.06 -56.75
C SER A 122 37.26 43.20 -57.45
N ALA A 123 36.10 43.62 -56.94
CA ALA A 123 35.42 44.80 -57.51
C ALA A 123 36.16 46.14 -57.24
N PHE A 124 36.81 46.26 -56.07
CA PHE A 124 37.61 47.38 -55.73
C PHE A 124 38.92 47.49 -56.57
N THR A 125 39.60 46.36 -56.73
CA THR A 125 40.82 46.30 -57.55
C THR A 125 40.54 46.43 -59.03
N ALA A 126 39.38 46.01 -59.53
CA ALA A 126 38.97 46.29 -60.93
C ALA A 126 38.70 47.82 -61.21
N GLY A 127 38.53 48.61 -60.17
CA GLY A 127 38.36 50.10 -60.25
C GLY A 127 36.93 50.52 -60.56
N ASN A 128 36.56 51.66 -59.96
CA ASN A 128 35.16 52.22 -60.06
C ASN A 128 34.85 52.79 -61.49
N HIS A 129 35.79 52.72 -62.42
CA HIS A 129 35.65 53.26 -63.75
C HIS A 129 35.61 52.25 -64.87
N ASP A 130 35.63 50.93 -64.60
CA ASP A 130 35.62 49.93 -65.67
C ASP A 130 34.37 50.04 -66.56
N TYR A 131 33.19 50.30 -65.94
CA TYR A 131 31.96 50.46 -66.67
C TYR A 131 31.98 51.69 -67.59
N LEU A 132 32.51 52.82 -67.11
CA LEU A 132 32.72 54.09 -67.94
C LEU A 132 33.83 53.86 -68.96
N LYS A 133 34.94 53.21 -68.64
CA LYS A 133 36.01 52.89 -69.56
C LYS A 133 35.53 51.96 -70.69
N LEU A 134 34.69 50.98 -70.37
CA LEU A 134 34.08 50.06 -71.37
C LEU A 134 33.11 50.83 -72.28
N LEU A 135 32.33 51.76 -71.74
CA LEU A 135 31.40 52.56 -72.49
C LEU A 135 32.15 53.60 -73.39
N LEU A 136 33.25 54.17 -72.92
CA LEU A 136 34.03 55.19 -73.66
C LEU A 136 35.02 54.53 -74.69
N ASN A 137 35.41 53.26 -74.53
CA ASN A 137 36.36 52.58 -75.39
C ASN A 137 35.67 51.69 -76.41
N GLN A 138 34.60 52.16 -77.04
CA GLN A 138 33.71 51.43 -77.99
C GLN A 138 34.45 51.06 -79.28
N GLN A 139 35.22 49.94 -79.28
CA GLN A 139 35.78 49.36 -80.52
C GLN A 139 35.00 48.23 -81.10
N ASP A 140 34.10 47.56 -80.30
CA ASP A 140 33.33 46.40 -80.72
C ASP A 140 31.99 46.30 -79.90
N PRO A 141 30.82 46.60 -80.52
CA PRO A 141 29.53 46.57 -79.89
C PRO A 141 29.16 45.15 -79.29
N ALA A 142 29.63 44.09 -79.96
CA ALA A 142 29.31 42.69 -79.50
C ALA A 142 30.14 42.34 -78.26
N LYS A 143 31.30 42.88 -78.06
CA LYS A 143 32.09 42.71 -76.81
C LYS A 143 31.48 43.55 -75.66
N LEU A 144 30.99 44.73 -75.97
CA LEU A 144 30.33 45.56 -74.98
C LEU A 144 29.08 44.87 -74.40
N SER A 145 28.20 44.36 -75.29
CA SER A 145 27.00 43.61 -74.86
C SER A 145 27.35 42.45 -73.93
N ARG A 146 28.30 41.65 -74.32
CA ARG A 146 28.75 40.50 -73.50
C ARG A 146 29.34 40.90 -72.15
N SER A 147 30.07 42.02 -72.11
CA SER A 147 30.56 42.51 -70.85
C SER A 147 29.50 43.10 -69.95
N LEU A 148 28.49 43.77 -70.52
CA LEU A 148 27.30 44.22 -69.76
C LEU A 148 26.50 43.04 -69.15
N ASP A 149 26.25 42.00 -69.93
CA ASP A 149 25.58 40.78 -69.48
C ASP A 149 26.38 40.07 -68.35
N TYR A 150 27.72 40.11 -68.46
CA TYR A 150 28.58 39.50 -67.41
C TYR A 150 28.54 40.39 -66.13
N TYR A 151 28.55 41.68 -66.21
CA TYR A 151 28.42 42.63 -65.06
C TYR A 151 27.02 42.49 -64.42
N ASP A 152 25.98 42.29 -65.18
CA ASP A 152 24.64 42.09 -64.68
C ASP A 152 24.55 40.76 -63.93
N TYR A 153 25.12 39.73 -64.51
CA TYR A 153 25.21 38.41 -63.86
C TYR A 153 26.00 38.49 -62.54
N LEU A 154 27.14 39.19 -62.52
CA LEU A 154 27.92 39.35 -61.28
C LEU A 154 27.22 40.17 -60.22
N ASN A 155 26.50 41.21 -60.60
CA ASN A 155 25.71 42.02 -59.67
C ASN A 155 24.55 41.23 -59.11
N LYS A 156 23.87 40.46 -59.93
CA LYS A 156 22.81 39.57 -59.47
C LYS A 156 23.32 38.52 -58.46
N ALA A 157 24.40 37.85 -58.80
CA ALA A 157 25.06 36.88 -57.90
C ALA A 157 25.52 37.53 -56.58
N ARG A 158 25.96 38.79 -56.59
CA ARG A 158 26.34 39.54 -55.38
C ARG A 158 25.11 39.87 -54.51
N ILE A 159 24.01 40.30 -55.14
CA ILE A 159 22.76 40.57 -54.43
C ILE A 159 22.26 39.29 -53.75
N GLU A 160 22.22 38.19 -54.49
CA GLU A 160 21.81 36.84 -53.95
C GLU A 160 22.72 36.42 -52.76
N ALA A 161 24.04 36.65 -52.84
CA ALA A 161 24.98 36.36 -51.77
C ALA A 161 24.73 37.24 -50.52
N ILE A 162 24.40 38.52 -50.68
CA ILE A 162 24.06 39.42 -49.59
C ILE A 162 22.75 38.99 -48.93
N GLU A 163 21.74 38.63 -49.72
CA GLU A 163 20.45 38.15 -49.21
C GLU A 163 20.63 36.82 -48.45
N ALA A 164 21.42 35.89 -48.98
CA ALA A 164 21.76 34.64 -48.30
C ALA A 164 22.46 34.89 -46.95
N LEU A 165 23.42 35.81 -46.88
CA LEU A 165 24.06 36.17 -45.62
C LEU A 165 23.09 36.82 -44.62
N ARG A 166 22.21 37.73 -45.09
CA ARG A 166 21.15 38.30 -44.24
C ARG A 166 20.21 37.25 -43.69
N ALA A 167 19.78 36.29 -44.52
CA ALA A 167 18.94 35.16 -44.10
C ALA A 167 19.65 34.30 -43.05
N THR A 168 20.93 33.93 -43.26
CA THR A 168 21.74 33.18 -42.31
C THR A 168 21.90 33.91 -40.97
N ARG A 169 22.16 35.22 -40.98
CA ARG A 169 22.23 36.05 -39.77
C ARG A 169 20.91 36.10 -39.02
N THR A 170 19.78 36.19 -39.73
CA THR A 170 18.45 36.16 -39.13
C THR A 170 18.18 34.80 -38.47
N LYS A 171 18.55 33.70 -39.14
CA LYS A 171 18.47 32.35 -38.54
C LYS A 171 19.32 32.23 -37.28
N LEU A 172 20.56 32.73 -37.31
CA LEU A 172 21.46 32.72 -36.17
C LEU A 172 20.90 33.53 -34.99
N ALA A 173 20.33 34.70 -35.24
CA ALA A 173 19.69 35.51 -34.18
C ALA A 173 18.50 34.80 -33.55
N LYS A 174 17.66 34.12 -34.37
CA LYS A 174 16.54 33.29 -33.87
C LYS A 174 17.01 32.09 -33.06
N ASN A 175 18.06 31.41 -33.52
CA ASN A 175 18.67 30.30 -32.79
C ASN A 175 19.26 30.77 -31.45
N GLN A 176 19.96 31.89 -31.38
CA GLN A 176 20.47 32.45 -30.15
C GLN A 176 19.36 32.81 -29.16
N GLN A 177 18.24 33.35 -29.64
CA GLN A 177 17.08 33.62 -28.82
C GLN A 177 16.46 32.32 -28.28
N ALA A 178 16.25 31.31 -29.13
CA ALA A 178 15.74 29.99 -28.73
C ALA A 178 16.67 29.31 -27.73
N THR A 179 17.97 29.45 -27.86
CA THR A 179 18.97 28.94 -26.89
C THR A 179 18.78 29.59 -25.53
N LYS A 180 18.69 30.90 -25.43
CA LYS A 180 18.46 31.65 -24.16
C LYS A 180 17.14 31.22 -23.50
N GLU A 181 16.07 31.09 -24.27
CA GLU A 181 14.76 30.65 -23.76
C GLU A 181 14.84 29.19 -23.22
N THR A 182 15.53 28.32 -23.94
CA THR A 182 15.73 26.91 -23.51
C THR A 182 16.58 26.83 -22.24
N GLU A 183 17.65 27.62 -22.12
CA GLU A 183 18.49 27.72 -20.90
C GLU A 183 17.68 28.24 -19.71
N SER A 184 16.88 29.30 -19.89
CA SER A 184 15.99 29.83 -18.85
C SER A 184 14.97 28.78 -18.42
N ARG A 185 14.39 28.04 -19.37
CA ARG A 185 13.44 26.95 -19.07
C ARG A 185 14.11 25.81 -18.30
N LEU A 186 15.33 25.42 -18.67
CA LEU A 186 16.11 24.40 -17.93
C LEU A 186 16.35 24.82 -16.48
N GLN A 187 16.68 26.09 -16.24
CA GLN A 187 16.89 26.59 -14.88
C GLN A 187 15.59 26.56 -14.06
N SER A 188 14.45 26.93 -14.64
CA SER A 188 13.14 26.82 -14.03
C SER A 188 12.80 25.36 -13.69
N LEU A 189 13.00 24.42 -14.62
CA LEU A 189 12.75 22.99 -14.43
C LEU A 189 13.64 22.38 -13.35
N LEU A 190 14.89 22.80 -13.22
CA LEU A 190 15.77 22.36 -12.13
C LEU A 190 15.24 22.83 -10.76
N SER A 191 14.77 24.06 -10.67
CA SER A 191 14.13 24.57 -9.45
C SER A 191 12.84 23.81 -9.12
N GLU A 192 11.98 23.58 -10.11
CA GLU A 192 10.77 22.77 -9.96
C GLU A 192 11.10 21.35 -9.52
N GLN A 193 12.10 20.71 -10.10
CA GLN A 193 12.58 19.38 -9.69
C GLN A 193 13.00 19.36 -8.23
N GLN A 194 13.75 20.37 -7.78
CA GLN A 194 14.19 20.46 -6.40
C GLN A 194 13.01 20.62 -5.44
N GLN A 195 12.03 21.46 -5.77
CA GLN A 195 10.81 21.66 -4.97
C GLN A 195 9.98 20.38 -4.88
N HIS A 196 9.78 19.69 -6.01
CA HIS A 196 9.04 18.42 -6.02
C HIS A 196 9.76 17.33 -5.23
N HIS A 197 11.09 17.28 -5.29
CA HIS A 197 11.88 16.34 -4.49
C HIS A 197 11.76 16.63 -2.98
N GLN A 198 11.83 17.91 -2.57
CA GLN A 198 11.62 18.29 -1.16
C GLN A 198 10.21 17.96 -0.67
N SER A 199 9.19 18.23 -1.49
CA SER A 199 7.80 17.87 -1.18
C SER A 199 7.63 16.35 -1.01
N LEU A 200 8.25 15.57 -1.88
CA LEU A 200 8.25 14.10 -1.79
C LEU A 200 8.88 13.63 -0.48
N LEU A 201 10.06 14.15 -0.11
CA LEU A 201 10.73 13.78 1.14
C LEU A 201 9.89 14.15 2.38
N ALA A 202 9.27 15.33 2.39
CA ALA A 202 8.40 15.75 3.49
C ALA A 202 7.19 14.82 3.63
N SER A 203 6.54 14.44 2.53
CA SER A 203 5.42 13.51 2.53
C SER A 203 5.84 12.10 2.97
N GLN A 204 7.01 11.62 2.55
CA GLN A 204 7.56 10.33 3.00
C GLN A 204 7.83 10.32 4.52
N GLN A 205 8.38 11.42 5.06
CA GLN A 205 8.60 11.55 6.50
C GLN A 205 7.29 11.56 7.29
N SER A 206 6.26 12.27 6.79
CA SER A 206 4.93 12.27 7.40
C SER A 206 4.35 10.86 7.43
N ARG A 207 4.39 10.15 6.30
CA ARG A 207 3.93 8.76 6.18
C ARG A 207 4.67 7.83 7.16
N ALA A 208 5.98 7.97 7.27
CA ALA A 208 6.78 7.15 8.20
C ALA A 208 6.35 7.34 9.66
N LYS A 209 6.05 8.59 10.08
CA LYS A 209 5.51 8.87 11.41
C LYS A 209 4.17 8.20 11.64
N VAL A 210 3.22 8.37 10.69
CA VAL A 210 1.88 7.77 10.79
C VAL A 210 1.97 6.25 10.83
N ARG A 211 2.81 5.63 9.98
CA ARG A 211 3.04 4.18 9.98
C ARG A 211 3.55 3.67 11.32
N ASN A 212 4.54 4.36 11.91
CA ASN A 212 5.09 3.96 13.20
C ASN A 212 4.03 4.08 14.32
N GLN A 213 3.21 5.13 14.31
CA GLN A 213 2.10 5.29 15.25
C GLN A 213 1.07 4.17 15.09
N LEU A 214 0.70 3.84 13.85
CA LEU A 214 -0.23 2.76 13.54
C LEU A 214 0.30 1.41 14.03
N GLN A 215 1.57 1.10 13.79
CA GLN A 215 2.21 -0.14 14.21
C GLN A 215 2.24 -0.26 15.74
N GLN A 216 2.58 0.80 16.46
CA GLN A 216 2.55 0.85 17.93
C GLN A 216 1.12 0.62 18.46
N SER A 217 0.12 1.30 17.88
CA SER A 217 -1.27 1.16 18.27
C SER A 217 -1.79 -0.27 18.06
N VAL A 218 -1.47 -0.92 16.93
CA VAL A 218 -1.81 -2.33 16.67
C VAL A 218 -1.17 -3.25 17.71
N GLN A 219 0.11 -3.05 18.00
CA GLN A 219 0.84 -3.87 18.97
C GLN A 219 0.27 -3.74 20.38
N ASP A 220 -0.09 -2.51 20.79
CA ASP A 220 -0.73 -2.24 22.07
C ASP A 220 -2.12 -2.92 22.17
N ASP A 221 -2.90 -2.88 21.11
CA ASP A 221 -4.23 -3.50 21.07
C ASP A 221 -4.16 -5.03 21.08
N GLU A 222 -3.20 -5.64 20.38
CA GLU A 222 -2.94 -7.08 20.45
C GLU A 222 -2.54 -7.51 21.87
N GLN A 223 -1.69 -6.74 22.55
CA GLN A 223 -1.34 -7.01 23.93
C GLN A 223 -2.54 -6.89 24.87
N LYS A 224 -3.37 -5.85 24.72
CA LYS A 224 -4.59 -5.67 25.51
C LYS A 224 -5.56 -6.81 25.27
N LEU A 225 -5.78 -7.20 24.01
CA LEU A 225 -6.65 -8.33 23.65
C LEU A 225 -6.15 -9.65 24.24
N SER A 226 -4.85 -9.91 24.18
CA SER A 226 -4.22 -11.10 24.78
C SER A 226 -4.44 -11.16 26.30
N LYS A 227 -4.28 -10.03 27.00
CA LYS A 227 -4.55 -9.92 28.44
C LYS A 227 -6.03 -10.19 28.77
N LEU A 228 -6.95 -9.63 27.95
CA LEU A 228 -8.40 -9.86 28.10
C LEU A 228 -8.79 -11.32 27.94
N VAL A 229 -8.31 -11.97 26.88
CA VAL A 229 -8.60 -13.38 26.61
C VAL A 229 -8.06 -14.27 27.74
N LYS A 230 -6.87 -14.00 28.24
CA LYS A 230 -6.30 -14.69 29.41
C LYS A 230 -7.16 -14.48 30.67
N ALA A 231 -7.57 -13.24 30.94
CA ALA A 231 -8.41 -12.92 32.08
C ALA A 231 -9.79 -13.58 32.01
N GLU A 232 -10.40 -13.56 30.83
CA GLU A 232 -11.69 -14.25 30.60
C GLU A 232 -11.58 -15.76 30.82
N LYS A 233 -10.52 -16.41 30.31
CA LYS A 233 -10.26 -17.84 30.51
C LYS A 233 -10.07 -18.19 31.98
N THR A 234 -9.29 -17.37 32.69
CA THR A 234 -9.07 -17.55 34.13
C THR A 234 -10.35 -17.36 34.92
N LEU A 235 -11.16 -16.39 34.56
CA LEU A 235 -12.45 -16.12 35.20
C LEU A 235 -13.43 -17.28 34.97
N LYS A 236 -13.56 -17.77 33.74
CA LYS A 236 -14.41 -18.93 33.42
C LYS A 236 -13.98 -20.18 34.21
N ALA A 237 -12.68 -20.47 34.29
CA ALA A 237 -12.18 -21.59 35.07
C ALA A 237 -12.50 -21.46 36.58
N ARG A 238 -12.36 -20.25 37.14
CA ARG A 238 -12.68 -19.97 38.54
C ARG A 238 -14.17 -20.10 38.84
N LEU A 239 -15.01 -19.62 37.90
CA LEU A 239 -16.47 -19.75 38.05
C LEU A 239 -16.91 -21.20 38.00
N GLU A 240 -16.31 -22.00 37.12
CA GLU A 240 -16.64 -23.42 37.02
C GLU A 240 -16.18 -24.21 38.27
N GLU A 241 -15.02 -23.88 38.81
CA GLU A 241 -14.54 -24.43 40.08
C GLU A 241 -15.46 -24.09 41.26
N LEU A 242 -15.86 -22.84 41.37
CA LEU A 242 -16.81 -22.39 42.41
C LEU A 242 -18.18 -23.05 42.25
N ARG A 243 -18.64 -23.25 41.02
CA ARG A 243 -19.90 -23.99 40.74
C ARG A 243 -19.78 -25.44 41.18
N ARG A 244 -18.71 -26.14 40.86
CA ARG A 244 -18.44 -27.52 41.30
C ARG A 244 -18.37 -27.61 42.81
N GLN A 245 -17.70 -26.68 43.48
CA GLN A 245 -17.61 -26.65 44.94
C GLN A 245 -19.00 -26.44 45.57
N ARG A 246 -19.86 -25.60 45.03
CA ARG A 246 -21.24 -25.42 45.48
C ARG A 246 -22.07 -26.67 45.26
N GLU A 247 -22.02 -27.25 44.09
CA GLU A 247 -22.76 -28.49 43.77
C GLU A 247 -22.32 -29.66 44.69
N GLU A 248 -21.04 -29.75 45.00
CA GLU A 248 -20.53 -30.75 45.94
C GLU A 248 -20.97 -30.46 47.38
N GLN A 249 -20.95 -29.21 47.79
CA GLN A 249 -21.42 -28.80 49.12
C GLN A 249 -22.92 -29.04 49.27
N GLU A 250 -23.74 -28.67 48.28
CA GLU A 250 -25.17 -28.98 48.29
C GLU A 250 -25.45 -30.48 48.29
N ARG A 251 -24.66 -31.29 47.56
CA ARG A 251 -24.74 -32.76 47.62
C ARG A 251 -24.42 -33.28 49.00
N ARG A 252 -23.39 -32.77 49.65
CA ARG A 252 -23.02 -33.18 51.02
C ARG A 252 -24.13 -32.79 52.01
N GLU A 253 -24.66 -31.58 51.95
CA GLU A 253 -25.76 -31.14 52.79
C GLU A 253 -27.05 -31.95 52.56
N ARG A 254 -27.38 -32.25 51.29
CA ARG A 254 -28.53 -33.11 50.96
C ARG A 254 -28.34 -34.53 51.52
N ALA A 255 -27.15 -35.12 51.33
CA ALA A 255 -26.82 -36.43 51.86
C ALA A 255 -26.86 -36.47 53.38
N GLU A 256 -26.42 -35.42 54.06
CA GLU A 256 -26.48 -35.26 55.51
C GLU A 256 -27.92 -35.11 56.02
N ARG A 257 -28.72 -34.27 55.36
CA ARG A 257 -30.15 -34.14 55.64
C ARG A 257 -30.91 -35.45 55.44
N GLU A 258 -30.56 -36.21 54.40
CA GLU A 258 -31.15 -37.53 54.11
C GLU A 258 -30.73 -38.54 55.14
N ARG A 259 -29.47 -38.55 55.60
CA ARG A 259 -29.02 -39.41 56.72
C ARG A 259 -29.69 -39.08 58.02
N LEU A 260 -29.83 -37.79 58.36
CA LEU A 260 -30.55 -37.35 59.55
C LEU A 260 -32.04 -37.66 59.46
N ALA A 261 -32.68 -37.54 58.30
CA ALA A 261 -34.07 -37.90 58.08
C ALA A 261 -34.25 -39.41 58.20
N LYS A 262 -33.35 -40.26 57.66
CA LYS A 262 -33.37 -41.69 57.79
C LYS A 262 -33.17 -42.12 59.25
N LEU A 263 -32.22 -41.51 59.97
CA LEU A 263 -32.03 -41.78 61.40
C LEU A 263 -33.28 -41.38 62.24
N LYS A 264 -33.89 -40.24 61.96
CA LYS A 264 -35.16 -39.82 62.63
C LYS A 264 -36.29 -40.76 62.29
N ALA A 265 -36.42 -41.17 61.02
CA ALA A 265 -37.43 -42.11 60.57
C ALA A 265 -37.23 -43.52 61.16
N GLU A 266 -35.97 -43.93 61.32
CA GLU A 266 -35.61 -45.18 61.95
C GLU A 266 -35.89 -45.17 63.50
N GLN A 267 -35.57 -44.11 64.17
CA GLN A 267 -35.97 -43.88 65.59
C GLN A 267 -37.49 -43.84 65.73
N GLU A 268 -38.20 -43.17 64.80
CA GLU A 268 -39.67 -43.19 64.81
C GLU A 268 -40.26 -44.54 64.48
N ARG A 269 -39.68 -45.31 63.55
CA ARG A 269 -40.02 -46.65 63.28
C ARG A 269 -39.76 -47.55 64.47
N GLN A 270 -38.65 -47.40 65.16
CA GLN A 270 -38.37 -48.16 66.38
C GLN A 270 -39.36 -47.82 67.50
N ARG A 271 -39.72 -46.53 67.66
CA ARG A 271 -40.79 -46.08 68.54
C ARG A 271 -42.14 -46.68 68.14
N LYS A 272 -42.50 -46.60 66.87
CA LYS A 272 -43.72 -47.15 66.32
C LYS A 272 -43.73 -48.72 66.38
N LEU A 273 -42.55 -49.35 66.15
CA LEU A 273 -42.44 -50.79 66.32
C LEU A 273 -42.51 -51.21 67.78
N ALA A 274 -41.97 -50.38 68.69
CA ALA A 274 -42.20 -50.61 70.14
C ALA A 274 -43.63 -50.32 70.58
N GLU A 275 -44.31 -49.35 69.96
CA GLU A 275 -45.76 -49.13 70.12
C GLU A 275 -46.58 -50.23 69.39
N GLN A 276 -46.22 -50.60 68.17
CA GLN A 276 -46.87 -51.63 67.39
C GLN A 276 -46.65 -53.05 68.01
N ARG A 277 -45.49 -53.36 68.57
CA ARG A 277 -45.33 -54.62 69.40
C ARG A 277 -46.21 -54.55 70.59
N ARG A 278 -46.64 -53.44 71.07
CA ARG A 278 -47.68 -53.30 72.10
C ARG A 278 -49.11 -53.31 71.51
N ALA A 279 -49.29 -52.93 70.26
CA ALA A 279 -50.55 -52.84 69.53
C ALA A 279 -50.82 -54.00 68.56
N GLU A 280 -49.76 -54.73 68.11
CA GLU A 280 -49.84 -55.88 67.17
C GLU A 280 -50.23 -57.19 67.84
N GLN A 281 -50.41 -57.22 69.14
CA GLN A 281 -51.24 -58.26 69.76
C GLN A 281 -52.71 -58.03 69.42
N GLN A 282 -53.11 -57.04 68.76
CA GLN A 282 -54.51 -56.69 68.52
C GLN A 282 -54.99 -56.46 67.10
N ARG A 283 -54.29 -56.70 66.02
CA ARG A 283 -54.95 -56.66 64.69
C ARG A 283 -54.03 -57.18 63.57
N LEU A 284 -54.20 -58.41 63.21
CA LEU A 284 -54.10 -58.99 61.88
C LEU A 284 -55.22 -58.44 60.99
N ALA A 285 -54.92 -57.91 59.88
CA ALA A 285 -55.67 -58.09 58.62
C ALA A 285 -55.61 -56.89 57.66
N ALA A 286 -55.38 -57.21 56.42
CA ALA A 286 -55.85 -56.67 55.15
C ALA A 286 -55.06 -55.57 54.46
N GLN A 287 -54.20 -55.91 53.47
CA GLN A 287 -54.40 -56.07 52.02
C GLN A 287 -54.44 -54.71 51.21
N GLN A 288 -53.49 -54.48 50.38
CA GLN A 288 -53.23 -54.66 48.94
C GLN A 288 -53.61 -53.57 47.99
N ASN A 289 -52.68 -53.20 47.13
CA ASN A 289 -52.73 -53.08 45.65
C ASN A 289 -52.64 -51.68 44.90
N LYS A 290 -51.67 -51.69 43.99
CA LYS A 290 -51.58 -51.40 42.52
C LYS A 290 -51.36 -49.96 42.06
N ALA A 291 -50.37 -49.66 41.30
CA ALA A 291 -49.74 -49.87 39.95
C ALA A 291 -49.98 -48.71 38.96
N ALA A 292 -49.04 -48.19 38.38
CA ALA A 292 -48.35 -48.28 37.09
C ALA A 292 -48.55 -47.14 36.05
N GLN A 293 -47.45 -46.75 35.45
CA GLN A 293 -47.10 -46.55 34.01
C GLN A 293 -47.56 -45.29 33.30
N GLN A 294 -46.76 -44.67 32.53
CA GLN A 294 -45.92 -44.72 31.29
C GLN A 294 -46.21 -43.46 30.43
N GLN A 295 -45.48 -42.87 29.62
CA GLN A 295 -44.40 -42.96 28.65
C GLN A 295 -44.34 -41.71 27.74
N GLN A 296 -43.20 -41.40 27.26
CA GLN A 296 -42.60 -40.60 26.16
C GLN A 296 -43.29 -40.65 24.75
N PRO A 297 -42.81 -40.07 23.57
CA PRO A 297 -41.58 -39.35 23.18
C PRO A 297 -41.69 -38.33 21.99
N ALA A 298 -40.61 -37.69 21.63
CA ALA A 298 -39.86 -37.52 20.34
C ALA A 298 -40.13 -36.44 19.26
N GLU A 299 -39.02 -35.95 18.68
CA GLU A 299 -38.62 -35.65 17.29
C GLU A 299 -39.15 -34.40 16.57
N GLU A 300 -38.54 -33.75 15.56
CA GLU A 300 -37.29 -33.75 14.74
C GLU A 300 -37.26 -32.55 13.75
N VAL A 301 -36.07 -32.12 13.29
CA VAL A 301 -35.49 -31.94 11.94
C VAL A 301 -35.64 -30.66 11.10
N ALA A 302 -34.49 -30.17 10.64
CA ALA A 302 -33.92 -29.85 9.32
C ALA A 302 -34.03 -28.45 8.66
N SER A 303 -32.93 -27.91 8.32
CA SER A 303 -32.20 -27.73 7.04
C SER A 303 -32.68 -26.67 6.02
N SER A 304 -31.83 -25.85 5.52
CA SER A 304 -31.29 -25.84 4.15
C SER A 304 -30.66 -24.49 3.68
N LYS A 305 -29.86 -24.59 2.64
CA LYS A 305 -28.82 -23.82 1.97
C LYS A 305 -29.40 -23.04 0.73
N PRO A 306 -28.59 -22.58 -0.23
CA PRO A 306 -28.02 -21.25 -0.53
C PRO A 306 -28.49 -20.62 -1.85
N GLU A 307 -27.95 -19.46 -2.29
CA GLU A 307 -27.69 -19.25 -3.75
C GLU A 307 -26.84 -18.01 -4.13
N ARG A 308 -26.32 -18.10 -5.35
CA ARG A 308 -25.29 -17.33 -6.05
C ARG A 308 -25.84 -16.08 -6.74
N GLY A 309 -24.97 -15.11 -7.00
CA GLY A 309 -25.23 -14.04 -7.97
C GLY A 309 -23.98 -13.74 -8.82
N SER A 310 -24.20 -13.66 -10.09
CA SER A 310 -23.33 -13.70 -11.26
C SER A 310 -22.66 -12.37 -11.59
N GLY A 311 -21.49 -12.47 -12.27
CA GLY A 311 -20.71 -11.38 -12.82
C GLY A 311 -21.20 -10.82 -14.14
N ILE A 312 -20.69 -9.64 -14.48
CA ILE A 312 -20.88 -8.98 -15.76
C ILE A 312 -19.52 -8.92 -16.47
N SER A 313 -19.46 -9.46 -17.68
CA SER A 313 -18.32 -9.41 -18.58
C SER A 313 -18.44 -8.22 -19.51
N SER A 314 -17.41 -7.38 -19.59
CA SER A 314 -17.24 -6.42 -20.67
C SER A 314 -16.38 -7.04 -21.77
N ALA A 315 -16.91 -7.10 -22.99
CA ALA A 315 -16.20 -7.55 -24.17
C ALA A 315 -15.14 -6.50 -24.54
N GLY A 316 -13.87 -6.83 -24.33
CA GLY A 316 -12.75 -5.94 -24.52
C GLY A 316 -12.11 -6.04 -25.92
N TYR A 317 -11.63 -4.92 -26.38
CA TYR A 317 -10.91 -4.66 -27.64
C TYR A 317 -9.53 -5.36 -27.72
N TYR A 318 -9.06 -5.95 -26.65
CA TYR A 318 -7.73 -6.55 -26.51
C TYR A 318 -7.73 -8.08 -26.63
N SER A 319 -6.65 -8.63 -27.18
CA SER A 319 -6.55 -10.05 -27.54
C SER A 319 -6.28 -11.02 -26.36
N GLY A 320 -6.24 -10.51 -25.12
CA GLY A 320 -5.87 -11.28 -23.93
C GLY A 320 -4.34 -11.37 -23.74
N LEU A 321 -3.91 -12.03 -22.66
CA LEU A 321 -2.49 -12.25 -22.40
C LEU A 321 -1.91 -13.37 -23.27
N LYS A 322 -0.68 -13.21 -23.77
CA LYS A 322 0.04 -14.27 -24.48
C LYS A 322 0.45 -15.38 -23.51
N THR A 323 0.02 -16.60 -23.80
CA THR A 323 0.05 -17.75 -22.87
C THR A 323 1.39 -18.49 -22.74
N ASN A 324 2.47 -18.03 -23.37
CA ASN A 324 3.66 -18.88 -23.61
C ASN A 324 4.85 -18.61 -22.67
N GLY A 325 4.65 -18.04 -21.47
CA GLY A 325 5.78 -17.73 -20.59
C GLY A 325 6.76 -16.71 -21.19
N SER A 326 6.27 -15.82 -22.06
CA SER A 326 7.05 -14.81 -22.78
C SER A 326 6.76 -13.38 -22.32
N LEU A 327 5.88 -13.18 -21.32
CA LEU A 327 5.59 -11.86 -20.81
C LEU A 327 6.84 -11.24 -20.19
N ARG A 328 7.10 -9.98 -20.51
CA ARG A 328 8.20 -9.24 -19.88
C ARG A 328 7.89 -9.02 -18.40
N TRP A 329 8.93 -9.09 -17.58
CA TRP A 329 8.79 -8.74 -16.18
C TRP A 329 8.38 -7.28 -16.02
N PRO A 330 7.38 -6.98 -15.18
CA PRO A 330 6.94 -5.60 -14.94
C PRO A 330 8.03 -4.76 -14.26
N VAL A 331 8.89 -5.41 -13.48
CA VAL A 331 10.08 -4.81 -12.86
C VAL A 331 11.18 -5.87 -12.73
N GLN A 332 12.44 -5.46 -12.75
CA GLN A 332 13.58 -6.34 -12.49
C GLN A 332 13.86 -6.41 -10.99
N GLY A 333 14.07 -7.63 -10.46
CA GLY A 333 14.42 -7.85 -9.08
C GLY A 333 14.08 -9.25 -8.56
N PRO A 334 14.53 -9.64 -7.36
CA PRO A 334 14.28 -10.96 -6.78
C PRO A 334 12.80 -11.11 -6.40
N ILE A 335 12.30 -12.34 -6.40
CA ILE A 335 10.99 -12.65 -5.83
C ILE A 335 11.14 -12.70 -4.31
N LEU A 336 10.51 -11.77 -3.62
CA LEU A 336 10.49 -11.71 -2.15
C LEU A 336 9.42 -12.63 -1.57
N ILE A 337 8.25 -12.70 -2.23
CA ILE A 337 7.13 -13.55 -1.85
C ILE A 337 6.57 -14.18 -3.12
N ALA A 338 6.49 -15.51 -3.14
CA ALA A 338 5.94 -16.24 -4.27
C ALA A 338 4.41 -16.39 -4.18
N TYR A 339 3.76 -16.52 -5.32
CA TYR A 339 2.36 -16.91 -5.42
C TYR A 339 2.08 -18.21 -4.64
N GLY A 340 1.00 -18.23 -3.86
CA GLY A 340 0.58 -19.38 -3.07
C GLY A 340 1.31 -19.56 -1.74
N SER A 341 2.31 -18.73 -1.41
CA SER A 341 2.96 -18.72 -0.10
C SER A 341 1.95 -18.43 1.01
N PRO A 342 2.10 -18.97 2.23
CA PRO A 342 1.25 -18.65 3.36
C PRO A 342 1.31 -17.15 3.69
N ARG A 343 0.16 -16.50 3.88
CA ARG A 343 0.06 -15.12 4.38
C ARG A 343 -0.41 -15.10 5.83
N THR A 344 -1.36 -15.98 6.17
CA THR A 344 -1.82 -16.28 7.52
C THR A 344 -2.09 -17.78 7.62
N ALA A 345 -2.57 -18.27 8.79
CA ALA A 345 -2.91 -19.69 8.96
C ALA A 345 -3.92 -20.22 7.90
N GLU A 346 -4.79 -19.36 7.38
CA GLU A 346 -5.86 -19.73 6.44
C GLU A 346 -5.73 -19.10 5.05
N LEU A 347 -4.89 -18.06 4.88
CA LEU A 347 -4.78 -17.25 3.65
C LEU A 347 -3.44 -17.47 2.97
N LYS A 348 -3.47 -17.55 1.63
CA LYS A 348 -2.29 -17.60 0.76
C LYS A 348 -2.19 -16.32 -0.08
N TRP A 349 -0.97 -15.97 -0.44
CA TRP A 349 -0.71 -14.88 -1.38
C TRP A 349 -1.26 -15.21 -2.77
N LYS A 350 -2.07 -14.30 -3.32
CA LYS A 350 -2.70 -14.42 -4.65
C LYS A 350 -1.84 -13.85 -5.78
N GLY A 351 -0.76 -13.17 -5.44
CA GLY A 351 0.22 -12.59 -6.37
C GLY A 351 1.63 -12.90 -5.93
N THR A 352 2.59 -12.24 -6.56
CA THR A 352 4.01 -12.34 -6.29
C THR A 352 4.55 -10.97 -5.90
N LEU A 353 5.36 -10.87 -4.84
CA LEU A 353 6.06 -9.64 -4.48
C LEU A 353 7.46 -9.67 -5.09
N ILE A 354 7.76 -8.71 -5.96
CA ILE A 354 9.05 -8.55 -6.66
C ILE A 354 9.79 -7.39 -6.01
N GLY A 355 10.96 -7.65 -5.41
CA GLY A 355 11.77 -6.63 -4.77
C GLY A 355 12.41 -5.71 -5.81
N ALA A 356 12.28 -4.40 -5.61
CA ALA A 356 12.95 -3.39 -6.40
C ALA A 356 13.10 -2.10 -5.59
N SER A 357 14.05 -1.24 -5.97
CA SER A 357 14.23 0.06 -5.30
C SER A 357 13.03 0.96 -5.50
N GLU A 358 12.70 1.75 -4.49
CA GLU A 358 11.65 2.75 -4.56
C GLU A 358 11.88 3.71 -5.74
N GLY A 359 10.81 4.11 -6.45
CA GLY A 359 10.87 4.94 -7.64
C GLY A 359 11.28 4.23 -8.93
N THR A 360 11.59 2.92 -8.89
CA THR A 360 11.84 2.14 -10.10
C THR A 360 10.57 2.06 -10.95
N GLN A 361 10.70 2.26 -12.27
CA GLN A 361 9.56 2.21 -13.18
C GLN A 361 8.96 0.80 -13.27
N VAL A 362 7.67 0.72 -13.06
CA VAL A 362 6.84 -0.46 -13.30
C VAL A 362 6.27 -0.38 -14.70
N LYS A 363 6.43 -1.44 -15.48
CA LYS A 363 6.03 -1.49 -16.90
C LYS A 363 4.84 -2.43 -17.10
N ALA A 364 3.93 -2.04 -18.00
CA ALA A 364 2.85 -2.91 -18.41
C ALA A 364 3.37 -4.18 -19.07
N VAL A 365 2.86 -5.34 -18.66
CA VAL A 365 3.31 -6.65 -19.19
C VAL A 365 2.79 -6.92 -20.59
N GLU A 366 1.62 -6.39 -20.95
CA GLU A 366 0.96 -6.48 -22.26
C GLU A 366 0.09 -5.23 -22.50
N PRO A 367 -0.31 -4.94 -23.74
CA PRO A 367 -1.24 -3.85 -24.02
C PRO A 367 -2.57 -4.06 -23.35
N GLY A 368 -3.23 -2.96 -22.94
CA GLY A 368 -4.53 -3.02 -22.27
C GLY A 368 -5.07 -1.65 -21.93
N GLN A 369 -6.20 -1.64 -21.25
CA GLN A 369 -6.82 -0.43 -20.71
C GLN A 369 -6.77 -0.43 -19.20
N VAL A 370 -6.40 0.70 -18.61
CA VAL A 370 -6.42 0.90 -17.15
C VAL A 370 -7.89 0.96 -16.69
N VAL A 371 -8.28 0.00 -15.85
CA VAL A 371 -9.65 -0.08 -15.30
C VAL A 371 -9.72 0.34 -13.83
N TYR A 372 -8.58 0.42 -13.15
CA TYR A 372 -8.48 0.92 -11.78
C TYR A 372 -7.11 1.59 -11.58
N ALA A 373 -7.10 2.75 -10.94
CA ALA A 373 -5.89 3.50 -10.60
C ALA A 373 -6.16 4.39 -9.38
N ASP A 374 -6.11 3.82 -8.17
CA ASP A 374 -6.32 4.53 -6.90
C ASP A 374 -5.73 3.72 -5.75
N TRP A 375 -5.81 4.28 -4.55
CA TRP A 375 -5.44 3.61 -3.31
C TRP A 375 -6.47 2.56 -2.88
N LEU A 376 -6.00 1.36 -2.56
CA LEU A 376 -6.83 0.26 -2.05
C LEU A 376 -6.21 -0.33 -0.77
N ASP A 377 -7.03 -0.50 0.27
CA ASP A 377 -6.58 -1.07 1.54
C ASP A 377 -5.92 -2.44 1.36
N GLY A 378 -4.74 -2.62 1.97
CA GLY A 378 -3.92 -3.83 1.86
C GLY A 378 -3.14 -4.00 0.55
N PHE A 379 -3.35 -3.12 -0.46
CA PHE A 379 -2.60 -3.08 -1.73
C PHE A 379 -1.88 -1.74 -1.95
N GLY A 380 -2.21 -0.70 -1.14
CA GLY A 380 -1.69 0.65 -1.33
C GLY A 380 -2.11 1.26 -2.67
N MET A 381 -1.22 1.99 -3.32
CA MET A 381 -1.45 2.53 -4.66
C MET A 381 -1.49 1.37 -5.65
N LEU A 382 -2.69 1.07 -6.14
CA LEU A 382 -3.00 -0.06 -7.02
C LEU A 382 -3.38 0.42 -8.41
N LEU A 383 -2.79 -0.19 -9.43
CA LEU A 383 -3.19 -0.05 -10.82
C LEU A 383 -3.63 -1.41 -11.36
N VAL A 384 -4.73 -1.44 -12.11
CA VAL A 384 -5.25 -2.64 -12.76
C VAL A 384 -5.43 -2.37 -14.25
N ILE A 385 -4.89 -3.27 -15.07
CA ILE A 385 -5.00 -3.22 -16.53
C ILE A 385 -5.86 -4.40 -16.99
N ASP A 386 -6.88 -4.12 -17.78
CA ASP A 386 -7.67 -5.12 -18.51
C ASP A 386 -7.04 -5.35 -19.89
N HIS A 387 -6.65 -6.59 -20.14
CA HIS A 387 -6.06 -7.04 -21.40
C HIS A 387 -7.07 -7.69 -22.35
N GLY A 388 -8.35 -7.68 -21.94
CA GLY A 388 -9.42 -8.36 -22.68
C GLY A 388 -9.50 -9.87 -22.43
N ARG A 389 -10.57 -10.48 -22.92
CA ARG A 389 -10.86 -11.92 -22.76
C ARG A 389 -10.83 -12.42 -21.32
N GLY A 390 -11.13 -11.52 -20.34
CA GLY A 390 -11.15 -11.82 -18.92
C GLY A 390 -9.79 -11.86 -18.23
N TYR A 391 -8.72 -11.40 -18.91
CA TYR A 391 -7.38 -11.29 -18.33
C TYR A 391 -7.13 -9.89 -17.77
N MET A 392 -6.65 -9.82 -16.55
CA MET A 392 -6.25 -8.58 -15.90
C MET A 392 -4.88 -8.75 -15.25
N SER A 393 -4.10 -7.67 -15.21
CA SER A 393 -2.88 -7.57 -14.41
C SER A 393 -3.03 -6.48 -13.34
N LEU A 394 -2.57 -6.77 -12.14
CA LEU A 394 -2.63 -5.91 -10.97
C LEU A 394 -1.20 -5.56 -10.53
N TYR A 395 -1.00 -4.28 -10.26
CA TYR A 395 0.28 -3.69 -9.84
C TYR A 395 0.04 -2.94 -8.54
N GLY A 396 0.44 -3.50 -7.40
CA GLY A 396 0.20 -2.94 -6.07
C GLY A 396 1.48 -2.50 -5.36
N HIS A 397 1.33 -1.85 -4.21
CA HIS A 397 2.37 -1.26 -3.38
C HIS A 397 3.21 -0.20 -4.09
N ASN A 398 2.62 0.46 -5.11
CA ASN A 398 3.33 1.47 -5.87
C ASN A 398 3.53 2.75 -5.03
N GLN A 399 4.65 3.46 -5.28
CA GLN A 399 4.85 4.82 -4.78
C GLN A 399 3.93 5.80 -5.52
N SER A 400 3.82 5.65 -6.84
CA SER A 400 3.02 6.53 -7.69
C SER A 400 2.45 5.78 -8.87
N LEU A 401 1.26 6.22 -9.31
CA LEU A 401 0.61 5.76 -10.53
C LEU A 401 0.83 6.79 -11.64
N LEU A 402 1.34 6.35 -12.79
CA LEU A 402 1.67 7.20 -13.94
C LEU A 402 0.55 7.20 -14.98
N ARG A 403 -0.51 6.41 -14.77
CA ARG A 403 -1.66 6.27 -15.68
C ARG A 403 -2.96 6.41 -14.91
N GLN A 404 -3.99 6.88 -15.60
CA GLN A 404 -5.33 7.09 -15.06
C GLN A 404 -6.31 6.09 -15.65
N VAL A 405 -7.42 5.88 -14.97
CA VAL A 405 -8.53 5.02 -15.45
C VAL A 405 -9.00 5.48 -16.83
N GLY A 406 -9.20 4.52 -17.71
CA GLY A 406 -9.62 4.73 -19.10
C GLY A 406 -8.46 4.91 -20.09
N GLN A 407 -7.22 5.15 -19.65
CA GLN A 407 -6.07 5.25 -20.54
C GLN A 407 -5.67 3.87 -21.08
N ASN A 408 -5.29 3.85 -22.35
CA ASN A 408 -4.69 2.69 -22.98
C ASN A 408 -3.18 2.69 -22.74
N VAL A 409 -2.59 1.52 -22.59
CA VAL A 409 -1.16 1.34 -22.36
C VAL A 409 -0.62 0.28 -23.32
N GLU A 410 0.60 0.49 -23.77
CA GLU A 410 1.34 -0.45 -24.62
C GLU A 410 2.23 -1.36 -23.77
N GLN A 411 2.65 -2.51 -24.33
CA GLN A 411 3.59 -3.41 -23.66
C GLN A 411 4.93 -2.70 -23.38
N GLY A 412 5.38 -2.76 -22.13
CA GLY A 412 6.63 -2.14 -21.69
C GLY A 412 6.54 -0.66 -21.36
N GLU A 413 5.35 -0.06 -21.52
CA GLU A 413 5.10 1.33 -21.16
C GLU A 413 5.13 1.51 -19.63
N PRO A 414 5.76 2.58 -19.09
CA PRO A 414 5.75 2.88 -17.67
C PRO A 414 4.33 3.21 -17.19
N VAL A 415 3.83 2.45 -16.19
CA VAL A 415 2.48 2.59 -15.65
C VAL A 415 2.46 3.03 -14.18
N ALA A 416 3.54 2.74 -13.44
CA ALA A 416 3.67 3.10 -12.03
C ALA A 416 5.16 3.20 -11.62
N LEU A 417 5.40 3.63 -10.39
CA LEU A 417 6.70 3.60 -9.73
C LEU A 417 6.65 2.67 -8.53
N VAL A 418 7.63 1.81 -8.36
CA VAL A 418 7.74 0.90 -7.21
C VAL A 418 7.76 1.69 -5.92
N GLY A 419 7.04 1.19 -4.90
CA GLY A 419 6.99 1.76 -3.57
C GLY A 419 6.83 0.69 -2.49
N ASP A 420 6.32 1.11 -1.36
CA ASP A 420 5.98 0.31 -0.19
C ASP A 420 4.62 0.71 0.40
N SER A 421 3.73 1.31 -0.43
CA SER A 421 2.40 1.78 -0.01
C SER A 421 1.51 0.63 0.47
N GLY A 422 0.47 0.94 1.28
CA GLY A 422 -0.44 -0.07 1.83
C GLY A 422 0.16 -0.89 2.96
N GLY A 423 1.18 -0.36 3.68
CA GLY A 423 1.75 -0.99 4.87
C GLY A 423 2.81 -2.05 4.60
N GLN A 424 3.45 -2.02 3.45
CA GLN A 424 4.54 -2.94 3.11
C GLN A 424 5.85 -2.50 3.80
N ASP A 425 6.60 -3.47 4.40
CA ASP A 425 7.82 -3.18 5.15
C ASP A 425 9.05 -2.88 4.28
N ARG A 426 9.04 -3.30 3.02
CA ARG A 426 10.15 -3.16 2.07
C ARG A 426 9.63 -2.75 0.71
N PRO A 427 10.36 -1.89 -0.03
CA PRO A 427 9.98 -1.54 -1.38
C PRO A 427 9.90 -2.78 -2.28
N GLY A 428 8.83 -2.86 -3.05
CA GLY A 428 8.60 -3.97 -3.98
C GLY A 428 7.26 -3.84 -4.69
N LEU A 429 7.19 -4.46 -5.86
CA LEU A 429 5.97 -4.51 -6.64
C LEU A 429 5.17 -5.76 -6.27
N TYR A 430 3.96 -5.59 -5.79
CA TYR A 430 2.98 -6.68 -5.78
C TYR A 430 2.41 -6.85 -7.19
N PHE A 431 2.62 -8.02 -7.77
CA PHE A 431 2.15 -8.34 -9.11
C PHE A 431 1.24 -9.57 -9.10
N GLU A 432 0.04 -9.42 -9.67
CA GLU A 432 -0.97 -10.47 -9.76
C GLU A 432 -1.56 -10.51 -11.17
N ILE A 433 -1.79 -11.70 -11.69
CA ILE A 433 -2.58 -11.91 -12.91
C ILE A 433 -3.89 -12.58 -12.52
N ARG A 434 -4.99 -12.08 -13.09
CA ARG A 434 -6.33 -12.67 -12.95
C ARG A 434 -6.87 -13.13 -14.29
N TYR A 435 -7.53 -14.26 -14.24
CA TYR A 435 -8.33 -14.77 -15.35
C TYR A 435 -9.76 -15.00 -14.87
N GLN A 436 -10.74 -14.34 -15.51
CA GLN A 436 -12.16 -14.38 -15.13
C GLN A 436 -12.39 -14.08 -13.63
N GLY A 437 -11.62 -13.14 -13.07
CA GLY A 437 -11.70 -12.73 -11.66
C GLY A 437 -10.87 -13.57 -10.69
N GLU A 438 -10.40 -14.75 -11.09
CA GLU A 438 -9.58 -15.61 -10.26
C GLU A 438 -8.08 -15.36 -10.44
N ALA A 439 -7.35 -15.33 -9.33
CA ALA A 439 -5.90 -15.13 -9.33
C ALA A 439 -5.18 -16.39 -9.82
N ILE A 440 -4.31 -16.23 -10.79
CA ILE A 440 -3.47 -17.29 -11.36
C ILE A 440 -2.00 -17.01 -11.11
N ASN A 441 -1.18 -18.06 -11.12
CA ASN A 441 0.25 -17.93 -10.82
C ASN A 441 0.99 -17.08 -11.88
N PRO A 442 1.44 -15.84 -11.54
CA PRO A 442 2.05 -14.93 -12.52
C PRO A 442 3.37 -15.46 -13.09
N THR A 443 4.16 -16.21 -12.31
CA THR A 443 5.48 -16.69 -12.74
C THR A 443 5.45 -17.68 -13.89
N LYS A 444 4.29 -18.32 -14.12
CA LYS A 444 4.11 -19.21 -15.29
C LYS A 444 3.94 -18.45 -16.60
N TRP A 445 3.60 -17.16 -16.52
CA TRP A 445 3.34 -16.28 -17.67
C TRP A 445 4.53 -15.39 -18.01
N LEU A 446 5.37 -15.09 -17.01
CA LEU A 446 6.56 -14.27 -17.17
C LEU A 446 7.70 -15.06 -17.82
N ALA A 447 8.53 -14.38 -18.61
CA ALA A 447 9.71 -14.95 -19.26
C ALA A 447 10.65 -15.58 -18.22
N LYS A 448 11.24 -16.73 -18.55
CA LYS A 448 12.25 -17.37 -17.71
C LYS A 448 13.43 -16.40 -17.53
N ARG A 449 13.92 -16.27 -16.33
CA ARG A 449 15.14 -15.54 -15.96
C ARG A 449 16.35 -16.44 -16.08
#